data_5fd04a762063088fee734ba4ff5e0b25
#
_entry.id   5fd04a762063088fee734ba4ff5e0b25
#
_cell.length_a   1.000
_cell.length_b   1.000
_cell.length_c   1.000
_cell.angle_alpha   90.00
_cell.angle_beta   90.00
_cell.angle_gamma   90.00
#
_symmetry.space_group_name_H-M   'P 1'
#
loop_
_entity.id
_entity.type
_entity.pdbx_description
1 polymer ?
#
loop_
_entity_poly.entity_id
_entity_poly.type
_entity_poly.pdbx_seq_one_letter_code
_entity_poly.pdbx_strand_id
1 'polypeptide(L)'
;MTPRALLVGKWFIRVWAALAIAFGIGFALFGAVEWDRAIASTGWPTASGTVAESTVVHSTSRRKGRTSSSHTPRVTYRYVVDGREFEASRISFRVNSSSRTAADAVVAKYPTGASVTVHHSPDDPSLACLEPGTDEWQALPLGIGALALLLGLGVGWFVPRKLDARLRALESGSGIPEPRPDRGAAS
;
A
#
# COMPACT_ATOMS: atom_id res chain seq x y z
N MET A 1 -30.47 20.15 12.59
CA MET A 1 -29.12 20.22 11.97
C MET A 1 -29.10 21.35 10.97
N THR A 2 -28.16 22.29 11.06
CA THR A 2 -28.12 23.46 10.17
C THR A 2 -27.65 23.03 8.76
N PRO A 3 -28.16 23.64 7.68
CA PRO A 3 -27.76 23.27 6.30
C PRO A 3 -26.27 23.40 6.04
N ARG A 4 -25.59 24.30 6.77
CA ARG A 4 -24.13 24.45 6.71
C ARG A 4 -23.38 23.23 7.24
N ALA A 5 -23.84 22.57 8.28
CA ALA A 5 -23.21 21.37 8.84
C ALA A 5 -23.27 20.17 7.86
N LEU A 6 -24.36 20.07 7.09
CA LEU A 6 -24.52 19.03 6.08
C LEU A 6 -23.61 19.26 4.86
N LEU A 7 -23.42 20.50 4.43
CA LEU A 7 -22.50 20.86 3.34
C LEU A 7 -21.03 20.54 3.71
N VAL A 8 -20.61 20.90 4.93
CA VAL A 8 -19.28 20.59 5.45
C VAL A 8 -19.08 19.07 5.52
N GLY A 9 -20.08 18.32 5.99
CA GLY A 9 -20.02 16.86 6.04
C GLY A 9 -19.85 16.22 4.66
N LYS A 10 -20.58 16.70 3.65
CA LYS A 10 -20.45 16.21 2.26
C LYS A 10 -19.06 16.50 1.68
N TRP A 11 -18.53 17.70 1.90
CA TRP A 11 -17.20 18.07 1.43
C TRP A 11 -16.12 17.20 2.09
N PHE A 12 -16.21 16.97 3.39
CA PHE A 12 -15.32 16.12 4.13
C PHE A 12 -15.31 14.68 3.60
N ILE A 13 -16.48 14.08 3.36
CA ILE A 13 -16.62 12.74 2.80
C ILE A 13 -15.98 12.65 1.40
N ARG A 14 -16.20 13.66 0.54
CA ARG A 14 -15.62 13.69 -0.81
C ARG A 14 -14.10 13.79 -0.78
N VAL A 15 -13.54 14.61 0.10
CA VAL A 15 -12.10 14.74 0.28
C VAL A 15 -11.48 13.41 0.75
N TRP A 16 -12.08 12.78 1.74
CA TRP A 16 -11.62 11.47 2.21
C TRP A 16 -11.74 10.37 1.15
N ALA A 17 -12.81 10.36 0.39
CA ALA A 17 -12.98 9.44 -0.72
C ALA A 17 -11.90 9.66 -1.81
N ALA A 18 -11.62 10.92 -2.17
CA ALA A 18 -10.57 11.26 -3.13
C ALA A 18 -9.17 10.85 -2.63
N LEU A 19 -8.86 11.06 -1.35
CA LEU A 19 -7.62 10.62 -0.74
C LEU A 19 -7.50 9.09 -0.74
N ALA A 20 -8.58 8.37 -0.42
CA ALA A 20 -8.59 6.91 -0.45
C ALA A 20 -8.37 6.36 -1.88
N ILE A 21 -8.97 6.99 -2.89
CA ILE A 21 -8.78 6.65 -4.30
C ILE A 21 -7.32 6.90 -4.71
N ALA A 22 -6.77 8.09 -4.41
CA ALA A 22 -5.39 8.44 -4.74
C ALA A 22 -4.39 7.48 -4.08
N PHE A 23 -4.60 7.16 -2.79
CA PHE A 23 -3.81 6.17 -2.06
C PHE A 23 -3.93 4.77 -2.70
N GLY A 24 -5.15 4.35 -3.04
CA GLY A 24 -5.42 3.06 -3.68
C GLY A 24 -4.71 2.91 -5.02
N ILE A 25 -4.75 3.96 -5.87
CA ILE A 25 -4.04 3.98 -7.15
C ILE A 25 -2.52 3.89 -6.92
N GLY A 26 -1.95 4.74 -6.05
CA GLY A 26 -0.53 4.75 -5.78
C GLY A 26 -0.02 3.42 -5.25
N PHE A 27 -0.78 2.81 -4.33
CA PHE A 27 -0.41 1.54 -3.72
C PHE A 27 -0.56 0.35 -4.69
N ALA A 28 -1.57 0.38 -5.56
CA ALA A 28 -1.76 -0.62 -6.61
C ALA A 28 -0.64 -0.54 -7.67
N LEU A 29 -0.28 0.67 -8.11
CA LEU A 29 0.83 0.89 -9.04
C LEU A 29 2.16 0.43 -8.45
N PHE A 30 2.44 0.77 -7.19
CA PHE A 30 3.62 0.28 -6.48
C PHE A 30 3.66 -1.25 -6.45
N GLY A 31 2.55 -1.89 -6.06
CA GLY A 31 2.44 -3.34 -6.04
C GLY A 31 2.64 -3.98 -7.42
N ALA A 32 2.09 -3.37 -8.48
CA ALA A 32 2.24 -3.86 -9.85
C ALA A 32 3.70 -3.81 -10.32
N VAL A 33 4.42 -2.71 -10.05
CA VAL A 33 5.83 -2.57 -10.42
C VAL A 33 6.71 -3.57 -9.68
N GLU A 34 6.51 -3.76 -8.38
CA GLU A 34 7.28 -4.75 -7.61
C GLU A 34 6.96 -6.19 -8.03
N TRP A 35 5.71 -6.47 -8.40
CA TRP A 35 5.30 -7.76 -8.93
C TRP A 35 5.95 -8.06 -10.28
N ASP A 36 5.93 -7.10 -11.21
CA ASP A 36 6.54 -7.21 -12.51
C ASP A 36 8.06 -7.47 -12.39
N ARG A 37 8.75 -6.70 -11.55
CA ARG A 37 10.18 -6.89 -11.27
C ARG A 37 10.48 -8.27 -10.68
N ALA A 38 9.63 -8.77 -9.81
CA ALA A 38 9.79 -10.08 -9.20
C ALA A 38 9.65 -11.21 -10.22
N ILE A 39 8.67 -11.12 -11.13
CA ILE A 39 8.51 -12.07 -12.24
C ILE A 39 9.72 -11.94 -13.19
N ALA A 40 10.05 -10.74 -13.62
CA ALA A 40 11.16 -10.48 -14.53
C ALA A 40 12.49 -11.02 -13.98
N SER A 41 12.69 -10.92 -12.65
CA SER A 41 13.94 -11.38 -12.01
C SER A 41 14.25 -12.85 -12.21
N THR A 42 13.27 -13.68 -12.51
CA THR A 42 13.49 -15.12 -12.80
C THR A 42 14.25 -15.36 -14.10
N GLY A 43 14.16 -14.42 -15.04
CA GLY A 43 14.88 -14.45 -16.32
C GLY A 43 16.12 -13.53 -16.36
N TRP A 44 16.48 -12.90 -15.26
CA TRP A 44 17.61 -11.98 -15.25
C TRP A 44 18.95 -12.70 -15.42
N PRO A 45 19.91 -12.07 -16.12
CA PRO A 45 21.27 -12.55 -16.18
C PRO A 45 21.89 -12.60 -14.79
N THR A 46 22.90 -13.45 -14.64
CA THR A 46 23.59 -13.68 -13.38
C THR A 46 25.03 -13.17 -13.43
N ALA A 47 25.49 -12.62 -12.31
CA ALA A 47 26.87 -12.28 -12.08
C ALA A 47 27.37 -12.92 -10.78
N SER A 48 28.68 -13.20 -10.69
CA SER A 48 29.30 -13.61 -9.45
C SER A 48 29.52 -12.41 -8.55
N GLY A 49 29.08 -12.52 -7.30
CA GLY A 49 29.26 -11.48 -6.29
C GLY A 49 29.85 -12.02 -5.01
N THR A 50 30.20 -11.12 -4.11
CA THR A 50 30.69 -11.42 -2.76
C THR A 50 29.91 -10.64 -1.73
N VAL A 51 29.51 -11.30 -0.64
CA VAL A 51 28.83 -10.65 0.48
C VAL A 51 29.84 -9.74 1.21
N ALA A 52 29.58 -8.44 1.18
CA ALA A 52 30.40 -7.43 1.84
C ALA A 52 30.04 -7.31 3.33
N GLU A 53 28.74 -7.35 3.65
CA GLU A 53 28.23 -7.25 5.01
C GLU A 53 26.98 -8.10 5.17
N SER A 54 26.87 -8.76 6.33
CA SER A 54 25.68 -9.56 6.68
C SER A 54 25.39 -9.38 8.17
N THR A 55 24.26 -8.75 8.49
CA THR A 55 23.89 -8.41 9.88
C THR A 55 22.39 -8.40 10.07
N VAL A 56 21.95 -8.55 11.33
CA VAL A 56 20.54 -8.36 11.70
C VAL A 56 20.36 -6.98 12.32
N VAL A 57 19.59 -6.15 11.69
CA VAL A 57 19.23 -4.81 12.20
C VAL A 57 18.05 -4.95 13.16
N HIS A 58 18.26 -4.51 14.41
CA HIS A 58 17.23 -4.46 15.43
C HIS A 58 16.56 -3.09 15.44
N SER A 59 15.26 -3.07 15.31
CA SER A 59 14.47 -1.85 15.44
C SER A 59 13.44 -2.03 16.55
N THR A 60 13.45 -1.11 17.52
CA THR A 60 12.48 -1.12 18.63
C THR A 60 11.57 0.09 18.49
N SER A 61 10.27 -0.16 18.35
CA SER A 61 9.23 0.88 18.30
C SER A 61 8.37 0.82 19.56
N ARG A 62 8.24 1.95 20.26
CA ARG A 62 7.36 2.09 21.41
C ARG A 62 6.15 2.92 21.01
N ARG A 63 4.96 2.31 20.96
CA ARG A 63 3.70 2.98 20.60
C ARG A 63 2.63 2.66 21.66
N LYS A 64 2.04 3.70 22.28
CA LYS A 64 0.96 3.57 23.29
C LYS A 64 1.27 2.56 24.40
N GLY A 65 2.48 2.59 24.95
CA GLY A 65 2.90 1.69 26.05
C GLY A 65 3.23 0.24 25.63
N ARG A 66 3.11 -0.11 24.35
CA ARG A 66 3.56 -1.40 23.81
C ARG A 66 4.90 -1.22 23.12
N THR A 67 5.85 -2.06 23.50
CA THR A 67 7.16 -2.17 22.83
C THR A 67 7.06 -3.28 21.80
N SER A 68 7.33 -2.96 20.53
CA SER A 68 7.45 -3.93 19.43
C SER A 68 8.90 -3.92 18.97
N SER A 69 9.53 -5.09 18.93
CA SER A 69 10.86 -5.27 18.34
C SER A 69 10.72 -5.96 16.98
N SER A 70 11.45 -5.46 16.00
CA SER A 70 11.52 -5.99 14.65
C SER A 70 12.98 -6.33 14.35
N HIS A 71 13.20 -7.46 13.70
CA HIS A 71 14.51 -7.95 13.27
C HIS A 71 14.52 -8.06 11.77
N THR A 72 15.36 -7.26 11.10
CA THR A 72 15.45 -7.23 9.65
C THR A 72 16.84 -7.68 9.21
N PRO A 73 16.97 -8.75 8.42
CA PRO A 73 18.25 -9.14 7.88
C PRO A 73 18.69 -8.11 6.85
N ARG A 74 19.96 -7.71 6.92
CA ARG A 74 20.61 -6.84 5.94
C ARG A 74 21.84 -7.56 5.43
N VAL A 75 21.83 -7.86 4.14
CA VAL A 75 22.95 -8.49 3.45
C VAL A 75 23.35 -7.56 2.31
N THR A 76 24.54 -6.97 2.40
CA THR A 76 25.10 -6.13 1.32
C THR A 76 26.08 -6.95 0.54
N TYR A 77 26.02 -6.93 -0.78
CA TYR A 77 26.89 -7.68 -1.66
C TYR A 77 27.37 -6.83 -2.82
N ARG A 78 28.60 -7.14 -3.30
CA ARG A 78 29.25 -6.50 -4.46
C ARG A 78 29.39 -7.48 -5.59
N TYR A 79 29.22 -6.99 -6.80
CA TYR A 79 29.32 -7.77 -8.02
C TYR A 79 29.79 -6.88 -9.17
N VAL A 80 30.26 -7.49 -10.25
CA VAL A 80 30.79 -6.78 -11.42
C VAL A 80 29.93 -7.14 -12.63
N VAL A 81 29.47 -6.15 -13.36
CA VAL A 81 28.77 -6.29 -14.65
C VAL A 81 29.46 -5.40 -15.65
N ASP A 82 29.88 -5.94 -16.77
CA ASP A 82 30.58 -5.23 -17.85
C ASP A 82 31.77 -4.38 -17.37
N GLY A 83 32.54 -4.93 -16.42
CA GLY A 83 33.72 -4.28 -15.86
C GLY A 83 33.43 -3.16 -14.85
N ARG A 84 32.17 -2.91 -14.50
CA ARG A 84 31.75 -1.94 -13.46
C ARG A 84 31.33 -2.67 -12.18
N GLU A 85 31.79 -2.16 -11.05
CA GLU A 85 31.41 -2.67 -9.73
C GLU A 85 30.08 -2.05 -9.30
N PHE A 86 29.18 -2.89 -8.79
CA PHE A 86 27.91 -2.51 -8.22
C PHE A 86 27.80 -3.05 -6.80
N GLU A 87 27.02 -2.35 -5.97
CA GLU A 87 26.67 -2.79 -4.62
C GLU A 87 25.15 -2.79 -4.49
N ALA A 88 24.60 -3.87 -3.93
CA ALA A 88 23.18 -4.00 -3.67
C ALA A 88 22.93 -4.71 -2.34
N SER A 89 21.71 -4.57 -1.82
CA SER A 89 21.31 -5.18 -0.55
C SER A 89 19.98 -5.92 -0.60
N ARG A 90 19.37 -6.01 -1.76
CA ARG A 90 18.09 -6.71 -1.93
C ARG A 90 18.31 -8.22 -1.99
N ILE A 91 17.82 -8.94 -1.00
CA ILE A 91 17.91 -10.40 -0.97
C ILE A 91 16.88 -10.98 -1.96
N SER A 92 15.64 -10.54 -1.85
CA SER A 92 14.54 -10.96 -2.73
C SER A 92 13.52 -9.84 -2.88
N PHE A 93 12.60 -9.98 -3.83
CA PHE A 93 11.42 -9.12 -3.94
C PHE A 93 10.32 -9.52 -2.95
N ARG A 94 10.52 -10.60 -2.20
CA ARG A 94 9.60 -11.07 -1.17
C ARG A 94 9.62 -10.17 0.05
N VAL A 95 8.49 -10.15 0.80
CA VAL A 95 8.43 -9.49 2.10
C VAL A 95 9.23 -10.31 3.09
N ASN A 96 10.37 -9.79 3.53
CA ASN A 96 11.20 -10.46 4.53
C ASN A 96 10.49 -10.44 5.89
N SER A 97 10.28 -11.62 6.46
CA SER A 97 9.69 -11.78 7.79
C SER A 97 10.54 -11.11 8.84
N SER A 98 9.89 -10.47 9.80
CA SER A 98 10.53 -9.74 10.89
C SER A 98 10.73 -10.56 12.16
N SER A 99 10.60 -11.90 12.11
CA SER A 99 10.95 -12.73 13.26
C SER A 99 12.48 -12.85 13.41
N ARG A 100 12.96 -12.88 14.64
CA ARG A 100 14.40 -13.01 14.92
C ARG A 100 14.99 -14.26 14.27
N THR A 101 14.34 -15.41 14.46
CA THR A 101 14.78 -16.69 13.90
C THR A 101 14.89 -16.66 12.37
N ALA A 102 13.92 -16.02 11.69
CA ALA A 102 13.97 -15.89 10.23
C ALA A 102 15.11 -14.96 9.80
N ALA A 103 15.34 -13.86 10.51
CA ALA A 103 16.44 -12.94 10.21
C ALA A 103 17.81 -13.60 10.43
N ASP A 104 17.98 -14.32 11.53
CA ASP A 104 19.21 -15.06 11.85
C ASP A 104 19.48 -16.16 10.80
N ALA A 105 18.45 -16.86 10.31
CA ALA A 105 18.57 -17.86 9.27
C ALA A 105 19.05 -17.27 7.93
N VAL A 106 18.58 -16.08 7.57
CA VAL A 106 19.03 -15.38 6.35
C VAL A 106 20.50 -14.96 6.49
N VAL A 107 20.91 -14.39 7.60
CA VAL A 107 22.31 -14.00 7.84
C VAL A 107 23.23 -15.23 7.83
N ALA A 108 22.79 -16.35 8.40
CA ALA A 108 23.54 -17.60 8.37
C ALA A 108 23.68 -18.17 6.94
N LYS A 109 22.68 -17.97 6.08
CA LYS A 109 22.72 -18.38 4.68
C LYS A 109 23.70 -17.57 3.85
N TYR A 110 23.91 -16.30 4.18
CA TYR A 110 24.76 -15.36 3.46
C TYR A 110 25.83 -14.75 4.37
N PRO A 111 26.82 -15.52 4.84
CA PRO A 111 27.86 -14.98 5.72
C PRO A 111 28.78 -14.01 4.95
N THR A 112 29.33 -13.03 5.66
CA THR A 112 30.31 -12.09 5.09
C THR A 112 31.48 -12.80 4.45
N GLY A 113 31.88 -12.39 3.24
CA GLY A 113 32.92 -13.01 2.43
C GLY A 113 32.45 -14.18 1.58
N ALA A 114 31.21 -14.64 1.71
CA ALA A 114 30.68 -15.72 0.90
C ALA A 114 30.50 -15.29 -0.57
N SER A 115 30.82 -16.19 -1.50
CA SER A 115 30.48 -16.03 -2.91
C SER A 115 29.00 -16.28 -3.13
N VAL A 116 28.34 -15.41 -3.89
CA VAL A 116 26.91 -15.48 -4.19
C VAL A 116 26.63 -15.28 -5.67
N THR A 117 25.57 -15.90 -6.15
CA THR A 117 25.03 -15.61 -7.47
C THR A 117 24.06 -14.45 -7.37
N VAL A 118 24.31 -13.39 -8.13
CA VAL A 118 23.51 -12.17 -8.16
C VAL A 118 22.73 -12.15 -9.46
N HIS A 119 21.41 -12.00 -9.36
CA HIS A 119 20.54 -11.78 -10.52
C HIS A 119 20.34 -10.28 -10.67
N HIS A 120 20.73 -9.70 -11.81
CA HIS A 120 20.63 -8.27 -12.08
C HIS A 120 19.74 -7.95 -13.28
N SER A 121 19.08 -6.82 -13.26
CA SER A 121 18.32 -6.37 -14.43
C SER A 121 19.25 -6.08 -15.61
N PRO A 122 18.90 -6.51 -16.83
CA PRO A 122 19.69 -6.18 -18.03
C PRO A 122 19.68 -4.68 -18.34
N ASP A 123 18.57 -3.99 -18.04
CA ASP A 123 18.41 -2.55 -18.34
C ASP A 123 19.04 -1.66 -17.26
N ASP A 124 19.06 -2.12 -16.00
CA ASP A 124 19.64 -1.41 -14.87
C ASP A 124 20.39 -2.39 -13.96
N PRO A 125 21.70 -2.56 -14.16
CA PRO A 125 22.51 -3.45 -13.35
C PRO A 125 22.55 -3.14 -11.86
N SER A 126 22.17 -1.92 -11.43
CA SER A 126 22.08 -1.57 -10.01
C SER A 126 20.87 -2.23 -9.32
N LEU A 127 19.88 -2.64 -10.12
CA LEU A 127 18.70 -3.38 -9.64
C LEU A 127 19.02 -4.88 -9.66
N ALA A 128 19.33 -5.43 -8.50
CA ALA A 128 19.75 -6.83 -8.37
C ALA A 128 19.13 -7.50 -7.14
N CYS A 129 19.07 -8.83 -7.16
CA CYS A 129 18.63 -9.66 -6.04
C CYS A 129 19.43 -10.98 -5.97
N LEU A 130 19.46 -11.59 -4.78
CA LEU A 130 20.06 -12.91 -4.58
C LEU A 130 19.07 -14.05 -4.82
N GLU A 131 17.79 -13.82 -4.54
CA GLU A 131 16.71 -14.79 -4.71
C GLU A 131 15.66 -14.22 -5.64
N PRO A 132 15.65 -14.63 -6.92
CA PRO A 132 14.65 -14.20 -7.88
C PRO A 132 13.28 -14.86 -7.62
N GLY A 133 12.22 -14.27 -8.16
CA GLY A 133 10.88 -14.83 -8.15
C GLY A 133 9.92 -14.13 -7.21
N THR A 134 8.68 -14.61 -7.22
CA THR A 134 7.54 -14.09 -6.47
C THR A 134 7.23 -14.94 -5.24
N ASP A 135 6.52 -14.32 -4.29
CA ASP A 135 5.91 -14.96 -3.13
C ASP A 135 4.40 -14.65 -3.11
N GLU A 136 3.59 -15.50 -2.50
CA GLU A 136 2.13 -15.29 -2.35
C GLU A 136 1.78 -13.93 -1.72
N TRP A 137 2.62 -13.44 -0.81
CA TRP A 137 2.45 -12.16 -0.11
C TRP A 137 2.68 -10.91 -0.97
N GLN A 138 3.33 -11.05 -2.12
CA GLN A 138 3.55 -9.91 -3.04
C GLN A 138 2.27 -9.40 -3.69
N ALA A 139 1.22 -10.20 -3.76
CA ALA A 139 -0.10 -9.77 -4.21
C ALA A 139 -0.83 -8.86 -3.20
N LEU A 140 -0.40 -8.83 -1.93
CA LEU A 140 -1.02 -8.06 -0.85
C LEU A 140 -1.15 -6.55 -1.17
N PRO A 141 -0.10 -5.85 -1.65
CA PRO A 141 -0.23 -4.43 -2.00
C PRO A 141 -1.27 -4.18 -3.09
N LEU A 142 -1.34 -5.06 -4.09
CA LEU A 142 -2.37 -5.00 -5.14
C LEU A 142 -3.77 -5.16 -4.55
N GLY A 143 -3.96 -6.15 -3.67
CA GLY A 143 -5.25 -6.41 -2.99
C GLY A 143 -5.68 -5.24 -2.10
N ILE A 144 -4.76 -4.67 -1.32
CA ILE A 144 -5.02 -3.51 -0.45
C ILE A 144 -5.35 -2.28 -1.31
N GLY A 145 -4.60 -2.04 -2.39
CA GLY A 145 -4.85 -0.95 -3.32
C GLY A 145 -6.23 -1.06 -3.98
N ALA A 146 -6.59 -2.23 -4.46
CA ALA A 146 -7.91 -2.50 -5.05
C ALA A 146 -9.05 -2.29 -4.04
N LEU A 147 -8.88 -2.78 -2.80
CA LEU A 147 -9.86 -2.59 -1.74
C LEU A 147 -10.04 -1.11 -1.39
N ALA A 148 -8.95 -0.35 -1.27
CA ALA A 148 -9.01 1.09 -1.00
C ALA A 148 -9.71 1.85 -2.13
N LEU A 149 -9.47 1.48 -3.38
CA LEU A 149 -10.18 2.03 -4.55
C LEU A 149 -11.68 1.74 -4.50
N LEU A 150 -12.07 0.50 -4.25
CA LEU A 150 -13.48 0.10 -4.17
C LEU A 150 -14.21 0.82 -3.02
N LEU A 151 -13.56 0.94 -1.85
CA LEU A 151 -14.12 1.69 -0.72
C LEU A 151 -14.23 3.19 -1.02
N GLY A 152 -13.20 3.79 -1.62
CA GLY A 152 -13.21 5.20 -2.02
C GLY A 152 -14.32 5.51 -3.02
N LEU A 153 -14.46 4.70 -4.06
CA LEU A 153 -15.51 4.82 -5.08
C LEU A 153 -16.90 4.58 -4.46
N GLY A 154 -17.05 3.53 -3.63
CA GLY A 154 -18.30 3.20 -2.97
C GLY A 154 -18.77 4.33 -2.04
N VAL A 155 -17.91 4.79 -1.14
CA VAL A 155 -18.23 5.88 -0.21
C VAL A 155 -18.50 7.19 -0.95
N GLY A 156 -17.64 7.54 -1.92
CA GLY A 156 -17.80 8.77 -2.71
C GLY A 156 -19.06 8.81 -3.55
N TRP A 157 -19.55 7.65 -3.99
CA TRP A 157 -20.74 7.53 -4.84
C TRP A 157 -22.06 7.37 -4.05
N PHE A 158 -22.09 6.43 -3.08
CA PHE A 158 -23.34 6.06 -2.40
C PHE A 158 -23.72 7.01 -1.28
N VAL A 159 -22.76 7.53 -0.50
CA VAL A 159 -23.05 8.34 0.67
C VAL A 159 -23.68 9.68 0.30
N PRO A 160 -23.13 10.47 -0.66
CA PRO A 160 -23.77 11.72 -1.07
C PRO A 160 -25.20 11.54 -1.63
N ARG A 161 -25.41 10.48 -2.42
CA ARG A 161 -26.74 10.20 -2.98
C ARG A 161 -27.80 9.87 -1.95
N LYS A 162 -27.43 9.05 -0.93
CA LYS A 162 -28.35 8.74 0.17
C LYS A 162 -28.67 9.98 1.02
N LEU A 163 -27.69 10.85 1.23
CA LEU A 163 -27.88 12.13 1.94
C LEU A 163 -28.80 13.07 1.15
N ASP A 164 -28.61 13.18 -0.15
CA ASP A 164 -29.46 14.02 -1.01
C ASP A 164 -30.90 13.50 -1.09
N ALA A 165 -31.08 12.18 -1.14
CA ALA A 165 -32.41 11.57 -1.11
C ALA A 165 -33.14 11.84 0.21
N ARG A 166 -32.44 11.75 1.35
CA ARG A 166 -33.01 12.07 2.67
C ARG A 166 -33.36 13.55 2.83
N LEU A 167 -32.51 14.45 2.31
CA LEU A 167 -32.80 15.90 2.35
C LEU A 167 -34.05 16.22 1.53
N ARG A 168 -34.19 15.69 0.32
CA ARG A 168 -35.39 15.85 -0.51
C ARG A 168 -36.65 15.31 0.18
N ALA A 169 -36.55 14.15 0.84
CA ALA A 169 -37.67 13.61 1.60
C ALA A 169 -38.11 14.47 2.78
N LEU A 170 -37.17 15.15 3.45
CA LEU A 170 -37.48 16.11 4.54
C LEU A 170 -38.10 17.40 3.99
N GLU A 171 -37.64 17.89 2.86
CA GLU A 171 -38.21 19.08 2.20
C GLU A 171 -39.63 18.83 1.67
N SER A 172 -39.89 17.64 1.13
CA SER A 172 -41.24 17.26 0.66
C SER A 172 -42.22 16.94 1.81
N GLY A 173 -41.70 16.52 2.97
CA GLY A 173 -42.52 16.22 4.14
C GLY A 173 -42.89 17.43 4.99
N SER A 174 -42.26 18.61 4.77
CA SER A 174 -42.51 19.86 5.48
C SER A 174 -43.54 20.77 4.79
N GLY A 175 -44.27 20.27 3.80
CA GLY A 175 -45.41 20.97 3.23
C GLY A 175 -46.48 21.14 4.30
N ILE A 176 -46.47 22.30 4.98
CA ILE A 176 -47.55 22.74 5.86
C ILE A 176 -48.82 22.75 4.99
N PRO A 177 -49.88 22.00 5.34
CA PRO A 177 -51.13 22.09 4.60
C PRO A 177 -51.61 23.54 4.71
N GLU A 178 -51.78 24.20 3.57
CA GLU A 178 -52.34 25.55 3.48
C GLU A 178 -53.68 25.58 4.24
N PRO A 179 -53.92 26.54 5.15
CA PRO A 179 -55.19 26.61 5.83
C PRO A 179 -56.30 26.80 4.81
N ARG A 180 -57.23 25.85 4.77
CA ARG A 180 -58.39 25.85 3.89
C ARG A 180 -59.17 27.14 4.13
N PRO A 181 -59.41 27.95 3.08
CA PRO A 181 -60.22 29.18 3.30
C PRO A 181 -61.60 28.77 3.79
N ASP A 182 -61.97 29.36 4.91
CA ASP A 182 -63.25 29.19 5.57
C ASP A 182 -64.38 29.50 4.57
N ARG A 183 -65.06 28.48 4.09
CA ARG A 183 -66.33 28.63 3.39
C ARG A 183 -67.45 28.63 4.45
N GLY A 184 -67.63 29.71 5.05
CA GLY A 184 -68.71 29.79 6.01
C GLY A 184 -69.11 31.21 6.30
N ALA A 185 -70.09 31.70 5.55
CA ALA A 185 -71.19 32.52 5.99
C ALA A 185 -71.80 33.25 4.83
N ALA A 186 -72.75 32.61 4.21
CA ALA A 186 -73.82 33.31 3.46
C ALA A 186 -75.12 32.74 3.98
N SER A 187 -75.76 33.46 4.82
CA SER A 187 -77.21 33.37 5.06
C SER A 187 -77.83 34.75 4.79
#